data_b9c104862457e9e7dee66691d00742b3
#
_entry.id   b9c104862457e9e7dee66691d00742b3
#
_cell.length_a   1.000
_cell.length_b   1.000
_cell.length_c   1.000
_cell.angle_alpha   90.00
_cell.angle_beta   90.00
_cell.angle_gamma   90.00
#
_symmetry.space_group_name_H-M   'P 1'
#
loop_
_entity.id
_entity.type
_entity.pdbx_description
1 polymer ?
#
loop_
_entity_poly.entity_id
_entity_poly.type
_entity_poly.pdbx_seq_one_letter_code
_entity_poly.pdbx_strand_id
1 'polypeptide(L)'
;SDGATRIGRKVNCGEEKTMFQTRGIGAGQDFEGYILLDDPELAGMISAALADTIWLGADRYDGFGKCSVTTLEAAEEPAWIKAYGYSAQEQVSKKLYLLAVSPFTMLDRAGEPCGLDLDVLADKLGVSGIKILHCSTSIAEYGGYNRTWKCREPAMRMYDQGSIFQIECGEAPALEKLRALERKGIGIRRAE
;
A
#
# COMPACT_ATOMS: atom_id res chain seq x y z
N SER A 1 -4.68 20.46 1.75
CA SER A 1 -4.22 20.04 0.41
C SER A 1 -5.01 20.82 -0.63
N ASP A 2 -4.34 21.71 -1.33
CA ASP A 2 -4.95 22.51 -2.39
C ASP A 2 -5.16 21.61 -3.61
N GLY A 3 -6.41 21.12 -3.77
CA GLY A 3 -6.80 20.37 -4.96
C GLY A 3 -7.13 21.31 -6.10
N ALA A 4 -6.56 21.06 -7.28
CA ALA A 4 -6.99 21.72 -8.50
C ALA A 4 -8.27 21.07 -9.02
N THR A 5 -9.27 21.87 -9.30
CA THR A 5 -10.52 21.41 -9.93
C THR A 5 -10.57 21.92 -11.36
N ARG A 6 -10.67 21.03 -12.33
CA ARG A 6 -10.88 21.38 -13.73
C ARG A 6 -12.33 21.07 -14.10
N ILE A 7 -13.02 22.09 -14.60
CA ILE A 7 -14.36 21.95 -15.15
C ILE A 7 -14.24 22.02 -16.68
N GLY A 8 -14.73 21.02 -17.36
CA GLY A 8 -14.70 20.96 -18.80
C GLY A 8 -15.99 20.44 -19.40
N ARG A 9 -16.12 20.64 -20.71
CA ARG A 9 -17.25 20.17 -21.49
C ARG A 9 -16.76 19.16 -22.50
N LYS A 10 -17.14 17.90 -22.34
CA LYS A 10 -16.85 16.87 -23.33
C LYS A 10 -17.89 16.96 -24.46
N VAL A 11 -17.43 17.24 -25.67
CA VAL A 11 -18.28 17.16 -26.86
C VAL A 11 -18.06 15.78 -27.48
N ASN A 12 -18.98 14.86 -27.25
CA ASN A 12 -19.02 13.64 -28.05
C ASN A 12 -19.65 13.97 -29.40
N CYS A 13 -19.12 13.43 -30.48
CA CYS A 13 -19.73 13.50 -31.80
C CYS A 13 -21.00 12.65 -31.80
N GLY A 14 -22.12 13.23 -31.36
CA GLY A 14 -23.42 12.58 -31.21
C GLY A 14 -24.12 13.04 -29.94
N GLU A 15 -24.84 14.07 -30.04
CA GLU A 15 -26.01 14.57 -29.34
C GLU A 15 -26.02 14.86 -27.83
N GLU A 16 -25.18 14.38 -26.94
CA GLU A 16 -25.21 14.80 -25.54
C GLU A 16 -23.95 15.54 -25.07
N LYS A 17 -24.17 16.80 -24.69
CA LYS A 17 -23.15 17.65 -24.06
C LYS A 17 -23.10 17.32 -22.57
N THR A 18 -22.22 16.42 -22.16
CA THR A 18 -22.01 16.09 -20.75
C THR A 18 -21.02 17.06 -20.12
N MET A 19 -21.43 17.75 -19.07
CA MET A 19 -20.51 18.47 -18.20
C MET A 19 -19.78 17.46 -17.33
N PHE A 20 -18.46 17.60 -17.23
CA PHE A 20 -17.66 16.80 -16.32
C PHE A 20 -16.81 17.69 -15.42
N GLN A 21 -16.55 17.20 -14.24
CA GLN A 21 -15.65 17.83 -13.27
C GLN A 21 -14.55 16.83 -12.93
N THR A 22 -13.31 17.21 -13.16
CA THR A 22 -12.14 16.42 -12.74
C THR A 22 -11.46 17.13 -11.57
N ARG A 23 -11.24 16.41 -10.48
CA ARG A 23 -10.47 16.89 -9.33
C ARG A 23 -9.07 16.27 -9.41
N GLY A 24 -8.07 17.11 -9.25
CA GLY A 24 -6.67 16.69 -9.24
C GLY A 24 -5.89 17.42 -8.16
N ILE A 25 -4.68 16.97 -7.93
CA ILE A 25 -3.73 17.65 -7.05
C ILE A 25 -3.19 18.87 -7.81
N GLY A 26 -3.13 20.02 -7.14
CA GLY A 26 -2.59 21.25 -7.72
C GLY A 26 -1.11 21.11 -8.09
N ALA A 27 -0.68 21.85 -9.10
CA ALA A 27 0.73 21.92 -9.46
C ALA A 27 1.58 22.59 -8.37
N GLY A 28 2.88 22.26 -8.33
CA GLY A 28 3.83 22.83 -7.39
C GLY A 28 3.80 22.22 -5.99
N GLN A 29 3.27 21.00 -5.86
CA GLN A 29 3.37 20.22 -4.62
C GLN A 29 4.48 19.20 -4.72
N ASP A 30 5.20 19.00 -3.62
CA ASP A 30 6.26 18.02 -3.50
C ASP A 30 5.71 16.73 -2.87
N PHE A 31 6.16 15.60 -3.39
CA PHE A 31 5.81 14.27 -2.90
C PHE A 31 7.06 13.48 -2.63
N GLU A 32 7.04 12.70 -1.58
CA GLU A 32 8.04 11.70 -1.28
C GLU A 32 7.42 10.32 -1.43
N GLY A 33 8.16 9.42 -2.06
CA GLY A 33 7.73 8.04 -2.26
C GLY A 33 8.90 7.07 -2.16
N TYR A 34 8.61 5.80 -2.04
CA TYR A 34 9.60 4.74 -1.88
C TYR A 34 9.36 3.63 -2.89
N ILE A 35 10.45 3.10 -3.42
CA ILE A 35 10.45 1.90 -4.24
C ILE A 35 11.25 0.84 -3.49
N LEU A 36 10.58 -0.25 -3.13
CA LEU A 36 11.22 -1.40 -2.51
C LEU A 36 11.71 -2.34 -3.60
N LEU A 37 13.00 -2.65 -3.58
CA LEU A 37 13.64 -3.56 -4.51
C LEU A 37 14.02 -4.85 -3.78
N ASP A 38 13.54 -5.98 -4.28
CA ASP A 38 14.00 -7.29 -3.80
C ASP A 38 15.38 -7.64 -4.37
N ASP A 39 15.73 -7.07 -5.54
CA ASP A 39 17.01 -7.23 -6.20
C ASP A 39 17.75 -5.88 -6.31
N PRO A 40 18.85 -5.68 -5.59
CA PRO A 40 19.63 -4.45 -5.65
C PRO A 40 20.23 -4.13 -7.02
N GLU A 41 20.43 -5.14 -7.89
CA GLU A 41 20.97 -4.92 -9.24
C GLU A 41 20.02 -4.09 -10.12
N LEU A 42 18.72 -4.11 -9.82
CA LEU A 42 17.73 -3.33 -10.54
C LEU A 42 17.79 -1.82 -10.22
N ALA A 43 18.50 -1.41 -9.18
CA ALA A 43 18.54 -0.01 -8.73
C ALA A 43 19.03 0.94 -9.83
N GLY A 44 20.07 0.54 -10.58
CA GLY A 44 20.62 1.34 -11.66
C GLY A 44 19.62 1.54 -12.82
N MET A 45 18.89 0.50 -13.20
CA MET A 45 17.89 0.54 -14.25
C MET A 45 16.70 1.42 -13.84
N ILE A 46 16.23 1.28 -12.61
CA ILE A 46 15.12 2.08 -12.06
C ILE A 46 15.53 3.54 -11.94
N SER A 47 16.74 3.83 -11.45
CA SER A 47 17.26 5.19 -11.39
C SER A 47 17.31 5.84 -12.76
N ALA A 48 17.75 5.12 -13.77
CA ALA A 48 17.78 5.62 -15.15
C ALA A 48 16.36 5.87 -15.70
N ALA A 49 15.41 5.00 -15.40
CA ALA A 49 14.00 5.14 -15.82
C ALA A 49 13.29 6.32 -15.14
N LEU A 50 13.70 6.69 -13.94
CA LEU A 50 13.11 7.78 -13.16
C LEU A 50 13.88 9.11 -13.26
N ALA A 51 14.98 9.15 -13.98
CA ALA A 51 15.90 10.30 -14.01
C ALA A 51 15.33 11.60 -14.60
N ASP A 52 14.13 11.57 -15.15
CA ASP A 52 13.52 12.72 -15.82
C ASP A 52 12.04 12.90 -15.42
N THR A 53 11.20 13.13 -16.36
CA THR A 53 9.77 13.31 -16.16
C THR A 53 9.05 11.96 -16.06
N ILE A 54 8.30 11.79 -15.01
CA ILE A 54 7.40 10.65 -14.83
C ILE A 54 5.93 11.09 -14.86
N TRP A 55 5.04 10.14 -15.09
CA TRP A 55 3.62 10.40 -15.14
C TRP A 55 2.93 9.49 -14.12
N LEU A 56 2.34 10.09 -13.10
CA LEU A 56 1.63 9.38 -12.03
C LEU A 56 0.13 9.62 -12.14
N GLY A 57 -0.66 8.58 -11.89
CA GLY A 57 -2.11 8.68 -11.88
C GLY A 57 -2.77 8.61 -13.25
N ALA A 58 -4.04 9.00 -13.27
CA ALA A 58 -4.91 8.98 -14.46
C ALA A 58 -4.91 10.32 -15.21
N ASP A 59 -5.63 10.35 -16.33
CA ASP A 59 -5.92 11.55 -17.12
C ASP A 59 -4.68 12.30 -17.66
N ARG A 60 -3.64 11.55 -18.05
CA ARG A 60 -2.38 12.07 -18.58
C ARG A 60 -2.61 12.91 -19.85
N TYR A 61 -3.57 12.53 -20.70
CA TYR A 61 -3.92 13.25 -21.92
C TYR A 61 -4.53 14.63 -21.65
N ASP A 62 -5.12 14.80 -20.45
CA ASP A 62 -5.68 16.08 -20.01
C ASP A 62 -4.66 16.94 -19.24
N GLY A 63 -3.39 16.52 -19.22
CA GLY A 63 -2.28 17.25 -18.62
C GLY A 63 -2.08 17.01 -17.12
N PHE A 64 -2.75 16.00 -16.55
CA PHE A 64 -2.54 15.60 -15.15
C PHE A 64 -1.38 14.63 -15.01
N GLY A 65 -0.82 14.57 -13.80
CA GLY A 65 0.14 13.56 -13.37
C GLY A 65 1.58 13.78 -13.82
N LYS A 66 1.92 14.87 -14.48
CA LYS A 66 3.31 15.17 -14.82
C LYS A 66 4.09 15.54 -13.57
N CYS A 67 5.13 14.77 -13.27
CA CYS A 67 6.01 14.96 -12.12
C CYS A 67 7.47 14.99 -12.59
N SER A 68 8.28 15.84 -11.96
CA SER A 68 9.73 15.82 -12.13
C SER A 68 10.36 15.16 -10.92
N VAL A 69 11.24 14.21 -11.12
CA VAL A 69 12.01 13.60 -10.03
C VAL A 69 13.21 14.50 -9.75
N THR A 70 13.23 15.08 -8.55
CA THR A 70 14.28 16.02 -8.13
C THR A 70 15.40 15.34 -7.35
N THR A 71 15.05 14.29 -6.60
CA THR A 71 15.99 13.56 -5.76
C THR A 71 15.67 12.07 -5.84
N LEU A 72 16.68 11.26 -6.06
CA LEU A 72 16.59 9.80 -6.03
C LEU A 72 17.81 9.25 -5.30
N GLU A 73 17.59 8.76 -4.10
CA GLU A 73 18.64 8.28 -3.22
C GLU A 73 18.35 6.85 -2.78
N ALA A 74 19.39 6.04 -2.68
CA ALA A 74 19.29 4.73 -2.05
C ALA A 74 19.15 4.91 -0.54
N ALA A 75 18.08 4.43 0.05
CA ALA A 75 17.86 4.43 1.49
C ALA A 75 17.82 2.99 2.00
N GLU A 76 18.49 2.74 3.12
CA GLU A 76 18.44 1.43 3.76
C GLU A 76 17.06 1.15 4.34
N GLU A 77 16.36 2.19 4.80
CA GLU A 77 15.07 2.05 5.46
C GLU A 77 14.17 3.25 5.20
N PRO A 78 12.90 3.03 4.82
CA PRO A 78 11.92 4.10 4.63
C PRO A 78 11.72 4.94 5.88
N ALA A 79 11.47 6.24 5.72
CA ALA A 79 11.30 7.18 6.84
C ALA A 79 10.13 6.80 7.75
N TRP A 80 9.04 6.23 7.21
CA TRP A 80 7.90 5.80 7.99
C TRP A 80 8.23 4.58 8.88
N ILE A 81 9.11 3.67 8.45
CA ILE A 81 9.59 2.57 9.27
C ILE A 81 10.42 3.11 10.42
N LYS A 82 11.30 4.09 10.15
CA LYS A 82 12.08 4.76 11.22
C LYS A 82 11.19 5.46 12.24
N ALA A 83 10.08 6.05 11.80
CA ALA A 83 9.17 6.81 12.66
C ALA A 83 8.22 5.92 13.47
N TYR A 84 7.73 4.82 12.90
CA TYR A 84 6.63 4.02 13.47
C TYR A 84 6.95 2.54 13.61
N GLY A 85 8.04 2.07 13.04
CA GLY A 85 8.42 0.66 13.05
C GLY A 85 9.13 0.22 14.32
N TYR A 86 9.30 -1.09 14.44
CA TYR A 86 9.97 -1.76 15.57
C TYR A 86 11.49 -1.57 15.57
N SER A 87 12.05 -0.94 14.54
CA SER A 87 13.49 -0.75 14.38
C SER A 87 14.18 -0.02 15.54
N ALA A 88 13.41 0.74 16.33
CA ALA A 88 13.92 1.47 17.50
C ALA A 88 13.88 0.66 18.81
N GLN A 89 13.31 -0.56 18.83
CA GLN A 89 13.19 -1.36 20.04
C GLN A 89 14.29 -2.42 20.12
N GLU A 90 15.03 -2.41 21.22
CA GLU A 90 16.08 -3.40 21.46
C GLU A 90 15.55 -4.75 21.97
N GLN A 91 14.36 -4.74 22.63
CA GLN A 91 13.74 -5.96 23.17
C GLN A 91 12.35 -6.16 22.60
N VAL A 92 12.14 -7.34 22.04
CA VAL A 92 10.85 -7.73 21.50
C VAL A 92 10.05 -8.48 22.57
N SER A 93 8.82 -8.03 22.80
CA SER A 93 7.88 -8.69 23.71
C SER A 93 7.14 -9.84 23.03
N LYS A 94 6.64 -10.78 23.81
CA LYS A 94 5.67 -11.78 23.35
C LYS A 94 4.33 -11.16 22.96
N LYS A 95 4.00 -9.99 23.52
CA LYS A 95 2.79 -9.24 23.17
C LYS A 95 3.14 -8.14 22.19
N LEU A 96 2.46 -8.16 21.05
CA LEU A 96 2.67 -7.23 19.94
C LEU A 96 1.37 -6.53 19.58
N TYR A 97 1.50 -5.33 19.05
CA TYR A 97 0.43 -4.59 18.41
C TYR A 97 0.71 -4.52 16.92
N LEU A 98 -0.20 -5.03 16.13
CA LEU A 98 -0.15 -4.94 14.68
C LEU A 98 -1.11 -3.82 14.24
N LEU A 99 -0.58 -2.80 13.59
CA LEU A 99 -1.34 -1.71 13.00
C LEU A 99 -1.38 -1.88 11.50
N ALA A 100 -2.58 -1.91 10.93
CA ALA A 100 -2.76 -1.88 9.49
C ALA A 100 -2.49 -0.46 8.97
N VAL A 101 -1.39 -0.26 8.26
CA VAL A 101 -1.04 1.02 7.62
C VAL A 101 -1.68 1.18 6.24
N SER A 102 -2.21 0.10 5.69
CA SER A 102 -3.00 0.06 4.46
C SER A 102 -4.08 -1.03 4.57
N PRO A 103 -5.12 -0.99 3.73
CA PRO A 103 -6.09 -2.07 3.69
C PRO A 103 -5.44 -3.41 3.35
N PHE A 104 -5.85 -4.47 4.05
CA PHE A 104 -5.30 -5.79 3.81
C PHE A 104 -6.32 -6.91 4.03
N THR A 105 -6.12 -8.01 3.36
CA THR A 105 -6.70 -9.33 3.65
C THR A 105 -5.67 -10.40 3.30
N MET A 106 -5.77 -11.56 3.88
CA MET A 106 -4.95 -12.71 3.55
C MET A 106 -5.81 -13.73 2.79
N LEU A 107 -5.16 -14.65 2.09
CA LEU A 107 -5.83 -15.79 1.50
C LEU A 107 -5.62 -17.00 2.40
N ASP A 108 -6.67 -17.77 2.57
CA ASP A 108 -6.57 -19.09 3.16
C ASP A 108 -5.93 -20.11 2.18
N ARG A 109 -5.84 -21.37 2.60
CA ARG A 109 -5.28 -22.44 1.78
C ARG A 109 -6.10 -22.75 0.51
N ALA A 110 -7.37 -22.36 0.49
CA ALA A 110 -8.24 -22.50 -0.68
C ALA A 110 -8.13 -21.31 -1.64
N GLY A 111 -7.42 -20.25 -1.25
CA GLY A 111 -7.27 -19.02 -2.01
C GLY A 111 -8.40 -18.01 -1.77
N GLU A 112 -9.21 -18.22 -0.74
CA GLU A 112 -10.31 -17.31 -0.39
C GLU A 112 -9.87 -16.25 0.62
N PRO A 113 -10.38 -15.02 0.55
CA PRO A 113 -10.07 -13.97 1.49
C PRO A 113 -10.54 -14.33 2.91
N CYS A 114 -9.61 -14.41 3.86
CA CYS A 114 -9.87 -14.84 5.24
C CYS A 114 -9.57 -13.78 6.30
N GLY A 115 -9.15 -12.59 5.91
CA GLY A 115 -8.75 -11.55 6.85
C GLY A 115 -7.34 -11.75 7.38
N LEU A 116 -7.17 -11.87 8.70
CA LEU A 116 -5.87 -12.16 9.33
C LEU A 116 -5.76 -13.65 9.64
N ASP A 117 -4.91 -14.36 8.90
CA ASP A 117 -4.59 -15.77 9.13
C ASP A 117 -3.45 -15.88 10.15
N LEU A 118 -3.74 -16.50 11.31
CA LEU A 118 -2.77 -16.63 12.40
C LEU A 118 -1.68 -17.65 12.12
N ASP A 119 -1.97 -18.68 11.32
CA ASP A 119 -0.98 -19.70 10.97
C ASP A 119 0.06 -19.11 9.99
N VAL A 120 -0.41 -18.38 8.98
CA VAL A 120 0.47 -17.68 8.05
C VAL A 120 1.29 -16.59 8.77
N LEU A 121 0.68 -15.90 9.73
CA LEU A 121 1.39 -14.92 10.54
C LEU A 121 2.47 -15.57 11.41
N ALA A 122 2.15 -16.73 12.01
CA ALA A 122 3.08 -17.51 12.82
C ALA A 122 4.30 -17.95 12.01
N ASP A 123 4.08 -18.45 10.80
CA ASP A 123 5.15 -18.84 9.87
C ASP A 123 6.04 -17.64 9.49
N LYS A 124 5.44 -16.50 9.22
CA LYS A 124 6.21 -15.27 8.89
C LYS A 124 7.04 -14.76 10.06
N LEU A 125 6.51 -14.82 11.27
CA LEU A 125 7.19 -14.39 12.49
C LEU A 125 8.16 -15.48 13.01
N GLY A 126 8.02 -16.73 12.55
CA GLY A 126 8.80 -17.86 13.03
C GLY A 126 8.50 -18.22 14.47
N VAL A 127 7.24 -18.09 14.88
CA VAL A 127 6.78 -18.38 16.25
C VAL A 127 5.60 -19.33 16.21
N SER A 128 5.27 -19.91 17.36
CA SER A 128 4.11 -20.78 17.52
C SER A 128 3.07 -20.17 18.47
N GLY A 129 1.84 -20.64 18.38
CA GLY A 129 0.80 -20.35 19.36
C GLY A 129 0.38 -18.91 19.44
N ILE A 130 0.17 -18.25 18.30
CA ILE A 130 -0.35 -16.88 18.26
C ILE A 130 -1.82 -16.86 18.67
N LYS A 131 -2.17 -15.91 19.53
CA LYS A 131 -3.55 -15.65 19.97
C LYS A 131 -3.85 -14.17 19.83
N ILE A 132 -5.05 -13.83 19.36
CA ILE A 132 -5.55 -12.46 19.39
C ILE A 132 -6.11 -12.21 20.79
N LEU A 133 -5.55 -11.22 21.48
CA LEU A 133 -6.03 -10.79 22.80
C LEU A 133 -7.12 -9.75 22.68
N HIS A 134 -6.95 -8.81 21.75
CA HIS A 134 -7.88 -7.74 21.47
C HIS A 134 -7.74 -7.28 20.02
N CYS A 135 -8.82 -6.82 19.43
CA CYS A 135 -8.78 -6.17 18.12
C CYS A 135 -9.78 -5.01 18.06
N SER A 136 -9.36 -3.95 17.38
CA SER A 136 -10.23 -2.84 17.00
C SER A 136 -10.08 -2.69 15.48
N THR A 137 -11.12 -3.09 14.75
CA THR A 137 -11.03 -3.23 13.30
C THR A 137 -12.16 -2.51 12.60
N SER A 138 -11.85 -1.94 11.45
CA SER A 138 -12.81 -1.48 10.47
C SER A 138 -12.70 -2.36 9.22
N ILE A 139 -13.83 -2.65 8.58
CA ILE A 139 -13.88 -3.45 7.36
C ILE A 139 -14.49 -2.58 6.28
N ALA A 140 -13.83 -2.53 5.13
CA ALA A 140 -14.32 -1.85 3.94
C ALA A 140 -14.28 -2.79 2.73
N GLU A 141 -15.09 -2.48 1.73
CA GLU A 141 -15.11 -3.21 0.47
C GLU A 141 -14.22 -2.47 -0.54
N TYR A 142 -13.26 -3.19 -1.07
CA TYR A 142 -12.34 -2.73 -2.10
C TYR A 142 -12.62 -3.47 -3.39
N GLY A 143 -12.96 -2.73 -4.41
CA GLY A 143 -13.16 -3.22 -5.76
C GLY A 143 -12.44 -2.32 -6.74
N GLY A 144 -12.39 -2.72 -7.99
CA GLY A 144 -11.76 -1.96 -9.06
C GLY A 144 -12.50 -2.11 -10.38
N TYR A 145 -11.95 -1.51 -11.40
CA TYR A 145 -12.40 -1.68 -12.77
C TYR A 145 -11.20 -2.02 -13.64
N ASN A 146 -11.22 -3.21 -14.21
CA ASN A 146 -10.20 -3.65 -15.12
C ASN A 146 -10.44 -3.03 -16.51
N ARG A 147 -9.59 -2.10 -16.90
CA ARG A 147 -9.72 -1.38 -18.18
C ARG A 147 -9.47 -2.28 -19.38
N THR A 148 -8.61 -3.29 -19.25
CA THR A 148 -8.29 -4.24 -20.32
C THR A 148 -9.47 -5.14 -20.61
N TRP A 149 -10.07 -5.70 -19.57
CA TRP A 149 -11.25 -6.58 -19.67
C TRP A 149 -12.57 -5.84 -19.67
N LYS A 150 -12.55 -4.52 -19.47
CA LYS A 150 -13.75 -3.65 -19.43
C LYS A 150 -14.83 -4.14 -18.47
N CYS A 151 -14.42 -4.69 -17.35
CA CYS A 151 -15.34 -5.22 -16.34
C CYS A 151 -14.96 -4.72 -14.94
N ARG A 152 -15.93 -4.75 -14.03
CA ARG A 152 -15.66 -4.54 -12.61
C ARG A 152 -14.93 -5.75 -12.05
N GLU A 153 -13.88 -5.50 -11.28
CA GLU A 153 -13.27 -6.54 -10.49
C GLU A 153 -14.18 -6.90 -9.30
N PRO A 154 -14.18 -8.17 -8.86
CA PRO A 154 -14.90 -8.57 -7.66
C PRO A 154 -14.55 -7.67 -6.48
N ALA A 155 -15.56 -7.20 -5.75
CA ALA A 155 -15.35 -6.49 -4.50
C ALA A 155 -14.83 -7.47 -3.45
N MET A 156 -13.78 -7.06 -2.73
CA MET A 156 -13.15 -7.86 -1.69
C MET A 156 -13.26 -7.13 -0.37
N ARG A 157 -13.70 -7.83 0.67
CA ARG A 157 -13.71 -7.30 2.03
C ARG A 157 -12.32 -7.36 2.62
N MET A 158 -11.84 -6.22 3.10
CA MET A 158 -10.53 -6.07 3.70
C MET A 158 -10.64 -5.37 5.04
N TYR A 159 -9.71 -5.66 5.94
CA TYR A 159 -9.48 -4.78 7.09
C TYR A 159 -8.96 -3.45 6.56
N ASP A 160 -9.59 -2.37 7.02
CA ASP A 160 -9.23 -1.03 6.61
C ASP A 160 -8.01 -0.51 7.35
N GLN A 161 -7.40 0.51 6.79
CA GLN A 161 -6.30 1.24 7.42
C GLN A 161 -6.71 1.71 8.83
N GLY A 162 -5.79 1.60 9.78
CA GLY A 162 -6.04 1.93 11.19
C GLY A 162 -6.57 0.77 12.03
N SER A 163 -6.87 -0.40 11.42
CA SER A 163 -7.21 -1.60 12.19
C SER A 163 -6.03 -2.05 13.05
N ILE A 164 -6.30 -2.38 14.31
CA ILE A 164 -5.28 -2.77 15.30
C ILE A 164 -5.61 -4.16 15.82
N PHE A 165 -4.58 -5.00 15.93
CA PHE A 165 -4.65 -6.31 16.53
C PHE A 165 -3.61 -6.40 17.65
N GLN A 166 -4.03 -6.69 18.86
CA GLN A 166 -3.15 -7.08 19.94
C GLN A 166 -3.02 -8.60 19.95
N ILE A 167 -1.82 -9.08 19.74
CA ILE A 167 -1.53 -10.52 19.68
C ILE A 167 -0.57 -10.92 20.78
N GLU A 168 -0.64 -12.17 21.20
CA GLU A 168 0.31 -12.83 22.09
C GLU A 168 0.90 -14.04 21.38
N CYS A 169 2.22 -14.11 21.30
CA CYS A 169 2.97 -15.22 20.73
C CYS A 169 3.42 -16.18 21.84
N GLY A 170 3.52 -17.47 21.56
CA GLY A 170 4.07 -18.44 22.51
C GLY A 170 5.50 -18.12 22.92
N GLU A 171 6.27 -17.52 22.03
CA GLU A 171 7.61 -17.02 22.22
C GLU A 171 7.79 -15.64 21.57
N ALA A 172 8.79 -14.89 22.00
CA ALA A 172 9.08 -13.59 21.40
C ALA A 172 9.67 -13.80 19.99
N PRO A 173 9.12 -13.17 18.94
CA PRO A 173 9.66 -13.28 17.61
C PRO A 173 11.03 -12.60 17.49
N ALA A 174 11.86 -13.08 16.57
CA ALA A 174 13.14 -12.44 16.28
C ALA A 174 12.92 -11.05 15.66
N LEU A 175 13.73 -10.08 16.07
CA LEU A 175 13.65 -8.70 15.58
C LEU A 175 13.73 -8.62 14.05
N GLU A 176 14.57 -9.45 13.42
CA GLU A 176 14.70 -9.52 11.97
C GLU A 176 13.41 -9.93 11.26
N LYS A 177 12.63 -10.86 11.87
CA LYS A 177 11.34 -11.29 11.34
C LYS A 177 10.29 -10.18 11.42
N LEU A 178 10.30 -9.41 12.52
CA LEU A 178 9.43 -8.25 12.66
C LEU A 178 9.78 -7.17 11.64
N ARG A 179 11.05 -6.85 11.46
CA ARG A 179 11.50 -5.91 10.43
C ARG A 179 11.14 -6.37 9.01
N ALA A 180 11.28 -7.66 8.74
CA ALA A 180 10.86 -8.22 7.45
C ALA A 180 9.34 -8.07 7.25
N LEU A 181 8.54 -8.29 8.30
CA LEU A 181 7.10 -8.10 8.28
C LEU A 181 6.71 -6.63 8.03
N GLU A 182 7.36 -5.68 8.71
CA GLU A 182 7.14 -4.25 8.52
C GLU A 182 7.48 -3.79 7.10
N ARG A 183 8.57 -4.29 6.52
CA ARG A 183 9.01 -3.92 5.17
C ARG A 183 8.16 -4.55 4.08
N LYS A 184 7.86 -5.84 4.19
CA LYS A 184 7.16 -6.60 3.16
C LYS A 184 5.65 -6.60 3.32
N GLY A 185 5.17 -6.35 4.55
CA GLY A 185 3.77 -6.47 4.91
C GLY A 185 3.26 -7.90 4.90
N ILE A 186 1.96 -8.03 5.17
CA ILE A 186 1.21 -9.29 5.07
C ILE A 186 -0.01 -9.10 4.18
N GLY A 187 -0.50 -10.20 3.62
CA GLY A 187 -1.71 -10.19 2.82
C GLY A 187 -1.45 -10.15 1.32
N ILE A 188 -2.53 -10.01 0.60
CA ILE A 188 -2.50 -9.94 -0.86
C ILE A 188 -1.98 -8.57 -1.26
N ARG A 189 -0.92 -8.54 -2.04
CA ARG A 189 -0.55 -7.34 -2.79
C ARG A 189 -1.39 -7.31 -4.05
N ARG A 190 -2.25 -6.33 -4.17
CA ARG A 190 -2.88 -6.05 -5.45
C ARG A 190 -1.79 -5.51 -6.38
N ALA A 191 -1.54 -6.20 -7.49
CA ALA A 191 -0.81 -5.60 -8.60
C ALA A 191 -1.75 -4.54 -9.21
N GLU A 192 -1.45 -3.26 -8.99
CA GLU A 192 -2.09 -2.16 -9.68
C GLU A 192 -1.60 -2.02 -11.13
#